data_27e6eafb6156afc48ce06a6a387eac38
#
_entry.id   27e6eafb6156afc48ce06a6a387eac38
#
_cell.length_a   1.000
_cell.length_b   1.000
_cell.length_c   1.000
_cell.angle_alpha   90.00
_cell.angle_beta   90.00
_cell.angle_gamma   90.00
#
_symmetry.space_group_name_H-M   'P 1'
#
loop_
_entity.id
_entity.type
_entity.pdbx_description
1 polymer ?
#
loop_
_entity_poly.entity_id
_entity_poly.type
_entity_poly.pdbx_seq_one_letter_code
_entity_poly.pdbx_strand_id
1 'polypeptide(L)'
;MADTYTQIYIQIVFAVKGRDNLISYKWKDELYKYITGVVINEGQKLLAINGMPDHVHILIGLKPTAALSNIVRDIKANSSRFINDKKWIAGKFEWQQGFGAFSYSHSQLTNVINYIQNQEEHHKTRTFRQEYIEFLNLYNIEFKNELYLMMFDMPLLRSSLQSLIIVL
;
A
#
# COMPACT_ATOMS: atom_id res chain seq x y z
N MET A 1 -29.46 -7.27 21.63
CA MET A 1 -28.41 -6.57 20.84
C MET A 1 -28.94 -6.37 19.42
N ALA A 2 -28.77 -5.22 18.84
CA ALA A 2 -29.15 -5.02 17.43
C ALA A 2 -28.18 -5.79 16.53
N ASP A 3 -28.68 -6.60 15.61
CA ASP A 3 -27.87 -7.31 14.63
C ASP A 3 -27.33 -6.30 13.62
N THR A 4 -26.02 -6.34 13.38
CA THR A 4 -25.35 -5.47 12.42
C THR A 4 -24.82 -6.29 11.27
N TYR A 5 -25.34 -6.06 10.07
CA TYR A 5 -24.91 -6.72 8.84
C TYR A 5 -24.07 -5.76 8.01
N THR A 6 -22.78 -6.05 7.84
CA THR A 6 -21.85 -5.19 7.08
C THR A 6 -20.97 -6.00 6.15
N GLN A 7 -20.75 -5.46 4.96
CA GLN A 7 -19.78 -5.95 3.98
C GLN A 7 -18.94 -4.78 3.47
N ILE A 8 -17.75 -4.59 4.01
CA ILE A 8 -16.84 -3.50 3.65
C ILE A 8 -15.52 -4.12 3.21
N TYR A 9 -15.16 -3.96 1.95
CA TYR A 9 -13.93 -4.48 1.38
C TYR A 9 -13.03 -3.33 0.98
N ILE A 10 -11.79 -3.33 1.50
CA ILE A 10 -10.82 -2.26 1.27
C ILE A 10 -9.52 -2.87 0.78
N GLN A 11 -9.06 -2.41 -0.37
CA GLN A 11 -7.68 -2.60 -0.81
C GLN A 11 -6.82 -1.47 -0.27
N ILE A 12 -5.77 -1.82 0.42
CA ILE A 12 -4.77 -0.92 0.98
C ILE A 12 -3.51 -1.05 0.14
N VAL A 13 -2.90 0.09 -0.25
CA VAL A 13 -1.66 0.12 -1.03
C VAL A 13 -0.68 1.09 -0.37
N PHE A 14 0.53 0.64 -0.11
CA PHE A 14 1.61 1.50 0.37
C PHE A 14 2.99 1.00 -0.08
N ALA A 15 3.93 1.93 -0.18
CA ALA A 15 5.25 1.68 -0.74
C ALA A 15 6.36 1.69 0.31
N VAL A 16 7.49 1.13 -0.04
CA VAL A 16 8.77 1.29 0.67
C VAL A 16 9.20 2.76 0.57
N LYS A 17 9.80 3.30 1.63
CA LYS A 17 10.33 4.67 1.66
C LYS A 17 11.39 4.83 0.55
N GLY A 18 11.29 5.94 -0.19
CA GLY A 18 12.16 6.20 -1.35
C GLY A 18 11.89 5.28 -2.54
N ARG A 19 10.92 4.37 -2.46
CA ARG A 19 10.60 3.42 -3.52
C ARG A 19 11.75 2.46 -3.86
N ASP A 20 12.62 2.22 -2.90
CA ASP A 20 13.70 1.26 -3.04
C ASP A 20 13.15 -0.17 -3.16
N ASN A 21 13.74 -0.97 -4.05
CA ASN A 21 13.39 -2.37 -4.25
C ASN A 21 13.95 -3.25 -3.13
N LEU A 22 13.46 -3.05 -1.90
CA LEU A 22 13.99 -3.70 -0.70
C LEU A 22 13.31 -5.03 -0.39
N ILE A 23 12.05 -5.24 -0.79
CA ILE A 23 11.33 -6.48 -0.51
C ILE A 23 11.84 -7.58 -1.45
N SER A 24 12.73 -8.43 -0.93
CA SER A 24 13.32 -9.51 -1.70
C SER A 24 12.36 -10.70 -1.85
N TYR A 25 12.38 -11.34 -3.02
CA TYR A 25 11.68 -12.60 -3.28
C TYR A 25 12.07 -13.74 -2.30
N LYS A 26 13.24 -13.64 -1.65
CA LYS A 26 13.70 -14.66 -0.71
C LYS A 26 12.92 -14.69 0.59
N TRP A 27 12.34 -13.56 1.00
CA TRP A 27 11.65 -13.44 2.29
C TRP A 27 10.28 -12.73 2.21
N LYS A 28 9.82 -12.34 1.00
CA LYS A 28 8.51 -11.69 0.83
C LYS A 28 7.36 -12.53 1.41
N ASP A 29 7.40 -13.85 1.23
CA ASP A 29 6.34 -14.74 1.72
C ASP A 29 6.30 -14.78 3.26
N GLU A 30 7.46 -14.72 3.92
CA GLU A 30 7.53 -14.63 5.39
C GLU A 30 6.98 -13.29 5.88
N LEU A 31 7.31 -12.19 5.18
CA LEU A 31 6.73 -10.87 5.44
C LEU A 31 5.21 -10.88 5.29
N TYR A 32 4.68 -11.47 4.21
CA TYR A 32 3.24 -11.51 3.96
C TYR A 32 2.50 -12.35 5.01
N LYS A 33 3.06 -13.46 5.44
CA LYS A 33 2.54 -14.24 6.59
C LYS A 33 2.52 -13.42 7.88
N TYR A 34 3.58 -12.64 8.13
CA TYR A 34 3.64 -11.78 9.30
C TYR A 34 2.57 -10.68 9.25
N ILE A 35 2.43 -9.99 8.11
CA ILE A 35 1.39 -8.98 7.89
C ILE A 35 0.00 -9.59 8.04
N THR A 36 -0.21 -10.80 7.53
CA THR A 36 -1.46 -11.55 7.71
C THR A 36 -1.80 -11.73 9.19
N GLY A 37 -0.81 -12.11 9.99
CA GLY A 37 -0.96 -12.22 11.45
C GLY A 37 -1.35 -10.90 12.10
N VAL A 38 -0.73 -9.79 11.70
CA VAL A 38 -1.10 -8.45 12.20
C VAL A 38 -2.54 -8.11 11.85
N VAL A 39 -2.96 -8.31 10.61
CA VAL A 39 -4.34 -8.05 10.14
C VAL A 39 -5.37 -8.86 10.94
N ILE A 40 -5.08 -10.14 11.20
CA ILE A 40 -5.94 -11.03 11.98
C ILE A 40 -6.01 -10.56 13.45
N ASN A 41 -4.88 -10.16 14.04
CA ASN A 41 -4.83 -9.66 15.43
C ASN A 41 -5.61 -8.35 15.59
N GLU A 42 -5.65 -7.51 14.55
CA GLU A 42 -6.54 -6.33 14.49
C GLU A 42 -8.04 -6.71 14.29
N GLY A 43 -8.33 -8.00 14.30
CA GLY A 43 -9.69 -8.54 14.18
C GLY A 43 -10.26 -8.42 12.76
N GLN A 44 -9.44 -8.15 11.76
CA GLN A 44 -9.87 -8.02 10.36
C GLN A 44 -9.73 -9.35 9.61
N LYS A 45 -10.43 -9.48 8.47
CA LYS A 45 -10.31 -10.62 7.56
C LYS A 45 -9.37 -10.26 6.42
N LEU A 46 -8.25 -10.95 6.28
CA LEU A 46 -7.41 -10.86 5.09
C LEU A 46 -8.05 -11.66 3.96
N LEU A 47 -8.14 -11.07 2.76
CA LEU A 47 -8.65 -11.70 1.54
C LEU A 47 -7.54 -11.95 0.52
N ALA A 48 -6.61 -11.02 0.36
CA ALA A 48 -5.44 -11.16 -0.49
C ALA A 48 -4.31 -10.25 -0.02
N ILE A 49 -3.07 -10.68 -0.26
CA ILE A 49 -1.85 -9.88 -0.10
C ILE A 49 -0.85 -10.30 -1.15
N ASN A 50 -0.24 -9.35 -1.82
CA ASN A 50 0.91 -9.52 -2.71
C ASN A 50 1.49 -8.12 -3.01
N GLY A 51 2.58 -8.06 -3.78
CA GLY A 51 3.20 -6.80 -4.19
C GLY A 51 4.48 -7.04 -4.94
N MET A 52 5.20 -5.95 -5.14
CA MET A 52 6.49 -5.88 -5.81
C MET A 52 7.59 -5.53 -4.79
N PRO A 53 8.86 -5.54 -5.18
CA PRO A 53 9.95 -5.20 -4.25
C PRO A 53 9.84 -3.81 -3.59
N ASP A 54 9.06 -2.89 -4.13
CA ASP A 54 8.92 -1.50 -3.66
C ASP A 54 7.56 -1.15 -3.06
N HIS A 55 6.54 -2.05 -3.13
CA HIS A 55 5.20 -1.79 -2.59
C HIS A 55 4.41 -3.06 -2.30
N VAL A 56 3.31 -2.91 -1.54
CA VAL A 56 2.39 -4.00 -1.22
C VAL A 56 0.94 -3.60 -1.44
N HIS A 57 0.12 -4.58 -1.84
CA HIS A 57 -1.33 -4.52 -1.92
C HIS A 57 -1.92 -5.50 -0.91
N ILE A 58 -2.87 -5.03 -0.10
CA ILE A 58 -3.54 -5.83 0.94
C ILE A 58 -5.05 -5.62 0.79
N LEU A 59 -5.80 -6.68 0.55
CA LEU A 59 -7.27 -6.64 0.51
C LEU A 59 -7.83 -7.23 1.80
N ILE A 60 -8.61 -6.44 2.50
CA ILE A 60 -9.24 -6.83 3.78
C ILE A 60 -10.76 -6.71 3.73
N GLY A 61 -11.44 -7.55 4.52
CA GLY A 61 -12.81 -7.28 4.98
C GLY A 61 -12.73 -6.46 6.26
N LEU A 62 -13.19 -5.21 6.21
CA LEU A 62 -13.09 -4.25 7.31
C LEU A 62 -14.30 -4.35 8.23
N LYS A 63 -14.08 -4.49 9.55
CA LYS A 63 -15.12 -4.37 10.55
C LYS A 63 -15.56 -2.90 10.71
N PRO A 64 -16.84 -2.61 10.85
CA PRO A 64 -17.35 -1.23 10.91
C PRO A 64 -16.88 -0.45 12.14
N THR A 65 -16.44 -1.14 13.19
CA THR A 65 -15.92 -0.54 14.42
C THR A 65 -14.43 -0.17 14.36
N ALA A 66 -13.75 -0.53 13.27
CA ALA A 66 -12.31 -0.34 13.15
C ALA A 66 -11.97 0.93 12.36
N ALA A 67 -10.98 1.68 12.85
CA ALA A 67 -10.40 2.80 12.10
C ALA A 67 -9.31 2.29 11.16
N LEU A 68 -9.52 2.45 9.85
CA LEU A 68 -8.59 2.00 8.81
C LEU A 68 -7.17 2.55 9.02
N SER A 69 -7.05 3.83 9.41
CA SER A 69 -5.77 4.48 9.69
C SER A 69 -4.96 3.79 10.79
N ASN A 70 -5.64 3.29 11.84
CA ASN A 70 -4.98 2.55 12.91
C ASN A 70 -4.47 1.19 12.41
N ILE A 71 -5.29 0.45 11.66
CA ILE A 71 -4.90 -0.83 11.08
C ILE A 71 -3.65 -0.65 10.21
N VAL A 72 -3.64 0.35 9.31
CA VAL A 72 -2.49 0.60 8.42
C VAL A 72 -1.26 1.02 9.21
N ARG A 73 -1.41 1.88 10.22
CA ARG A 73 -0.32 2.26 11.12
C ARG A 73 0.31 1.01 11.77
N ASP A 74 -0.51 0.12 12.30
CA ASP A 74 -0.04 -1.05 13.04
C ASP A 74 0.57 -2.11 12.11
N ILE A 75 0.02 -2.29 10.90
CA ILE A 75 0.65 -3.11 9.85
C ILE A 75 2.04 -2.57 9.53
N LYS A 76 2.17 -1.27 9.24
CA LYS A 76 3.44 -0.65 8.84
C LYS A 76 4.47 -0.67 9.98
N ALA A 77 4.05 -0.33 11.20
CA ALA A 77 4.94 -0.29 12.36
C ALA A 77 5.48 -1.70 12.70
N ASN A 78 4.60 -2.70 12.77
CA ASN A 78 4.98 -4.06 13.12
C ASN A 78 5.80 -4.71 12.02
N SER A 79 5.42 -4.58 10.75
CA SER A 79 6.15 -5.20 9.63
C SER A 79 7.52 -4.57 9.40
N SER A 80 7.68 -3.25 9.54
CA SER A 80 9.00 -2.62 9.45
C SER A 80 9.92 -3.06 10.59
N ARG A 81 9.40 -3.17 11.84
CA ARG A 81 10.16 -3.73 12.97
C ARG A 81 10.59 -5.16 12.68
N PHE A 82 9.67 -6.00 12.23
CA PHE A 82 9.96 -7.39 11.89
C PHE A 82 11.09 -7.52 10.86
N ILE A 83 11.06 -6.75 9.76
CA ILE A 83 12.13 -6.74 8.74
C ILE A 83 13.47 -6.33 9.36
N ASN A 84 13.48 -5.27 10.19
CA ASN A 84 14.69 -4.76 10.83
C ASN A 84 15.27 -5.75 11.86
N ASP A 85 14.42 -6.41 12.64
CA ASP A 85 14.84 -7.42 13.63
C ASP A 85 15.43 -8.65 12.96
N LYS A 86 14.91 -9.04 11.80
CA LYS A 86 15.45 -10.12 10.96
C LYS A 86 16.75 -9.76 10.26
N LYS A 87 17.11 -8.47 10.20
CA LYS A 87 18.33 -7.98 9.50
C LYS A 87 18.40 -8.43 8.04
N TRP A 88 17.26 -8.47 7.37
CA TRP A 88 17.17 -8.92 5.97
C TRP A 88 17.78 -7.94 4.97
N ILE A 89 17.91 -6.68 5.35
CA ILE A 89 18.53 -5.63 4.53
C ILE A 89 19.70 -4.98 5.28
N ALA A 90 20.61 -4.40 4.53
CA ALA A 90 21.63 -3.51 5.10
C ALA A 90 20.98 -2.13 5.36
N GLY A 91 21.05 -1.67 6.61
CA GLY A 91 20.44 -0.41 7.02
C GLY A 91 19.02 -0.58 7.59
N LYS A 92 18.27 0.51 7.64
CA LYS A 92 16.94 0.58 8.26
C LYS A 92 15.85 0.50 7.21
N PHE A 93 14.94 -0.44 7.37
CA PHE A 93 13.72 -0.51 6.57
C PHE A 93 12.66 0.43 7.13
N GLU A 94 12.03 1.21 6.26
CA GLU A 94 10.89 2.05 6.58
C GLU A 94 9.89 2.03 5.42
N TRP A 95 8.60 2.07 5.77
CA TRP A 95 7.55 2.33 4.80
C TRP A 95 7.43 3.83 4.51
N GLN A 96 7.06 4.19 3.28
CA GLN A 96 6.70 5.55 2.89
C GLN A 96 5.55 6.06 3.75
N GLN A 97 5.49 7.35 4.05
CA GLN A 97 4.34 7.97 4.71
C GLN A 97 3.09 7.89 3.81
N GLY A 98 1.90 7.82 4.45
CA GLY A 98 0.65 7.70 3.72
C GLY A 98 0.36 6.28 3.21
N PHE A 99 -0.79 6.13 2.56
CA PHE A 99 -1.28 4.91 1.91
C PHE A 99 -2.44 5.27 0.99
N GLY A 100 -2.71 4.41 -0.01
CA GLY A 100 -3.96 4.40 -0.77
C GLY A 100 -4.96 3.43 -0.15
N ALA A 101 -6.25 3.77 -0.19
CA ALA A 101 -7.32 2.89 0.22
C ALA A 101 -8.49 3.00 -0.76
N PHE A 102 -8.91 1.85 -1.32
CA PHE A 102 -9.94 1.77 -2.35
C PHE A 102 -10.99 0.74 -1.94
N SER A 103 -12.27 1.12 -2.04
CA SER A 103 -13.38 0.27 -1.65
C SER A 103 -13.94 -0.51 -2.85
N TYR A 104 -14.39 -1.73 -2.60
CA TYR A 104 -14.95 -2.61 -3.62
C TYR A 104 -16.27 -3.21 -3.17
N SER A 105 -17.15 -3.50 -4.13
CA SER A 105 -18.34 -4.32 -3.91
C SER A 105 -17.98 -5.81 -3.89
N HIS A 106 -18.87 -6.62 -3.34
CA HIS A 106 -18.69 -8.08 -3.31
C HIS A 106 -18.51 -8.68 -4.73
N SER A 107 -19.21 -8.16 -5.72
CA SER A 107 -19.11 -8.62 -7.11
C SER A 107 -17.76 -8.38 -7.76
N GLN A 108 -16.96 -7.47 -7.25
CA GLN A 108 -15.63 -7.13 -7.76
C GLN A 108 -14.50 -7.96 -7.11
N LEU A 109 -14.78 -8.66 -6.00
CA LEU A 109 -13.75 -9.32 -5.19
C LEU A 109 -12.86 -10.29 -5.99
N THR A 110 -13.47 -11.14 -6.82
CA THR A 110 -12.71 -12.12 -7.60
C THR A 110 -11.69 -11.42 -8.51
N ASN A 111 -12.09 -10.35 -9.17
CA ASN A 111 -11.21 -9.58 -10.05
C ASN A 111 -10.09 -8.90 -9.27
N VAL A 112 -10.40 -8.31 -8.10
CA VAL A 112 -9.42 -7.64 -7.25
C VAL A 112 -8.42 -8.63 -6.64
N ILE A 113 -8.89 -9.79 -6.20
CA ILE A 113 -8.01 -10.86 -5.68
C ILE A 113 -7.05 -11.33 -6.79
N ASN A 114 -7.58 -11.62 -7.97
CA ASN A 114 -6.76 -12.03 -9.12
C ASN A 114 -5.74 -10.94 -9.51
N TYR A 115 -6.16 -9.68 -9.50
CA TYR A 115 -5.29 -8.53 -9.76
C TYR A 115 -4.14 -8.47 -8.74
N ILE A 116 -4.42 -8.60 -7.44
CA ILE A 116 -3.41 -8.59 -6.37
C ILE A 116 -2.47 -9.79 -6.50
N GLN A 117 -3.00 -10.97 -6.78
CA GLN A 117 -2.16 -12.18 -6.92
C GLN A 117 -1.23 -12.13 -8.13
N ASN A 118 -1.62 -11.46 -9.21
CA ASN A 118 -0.87 -11.37 -10.47
C ASN A 118 -0.04 -10.08 -10.60
N GLN A 119 0.39 -9.47 -9.51
CA GLN A 119 1.16 -8.21 -9.51
C GLN A 119 2.43 -8.29 -10.38
N GLU A 120 3.14 -9.41 -10.37
CA GLU A 120 4.35 -9.58 -11.18
C GLU A 120 4.07 -9.49 -12.70
N GLU A 121 2.94 -10.02 -13.17
CA GLU A 121 2.54 -9.91 -14.59
C GLU A 121 2.13 -8.46 -14.93
N HIS A 122 1.38 -7.79 -14.06
CA HIS A 122 0.97 -6.40 -14.27
C HIS A 122 2.17 -5.48 -14.37
N HIS A 123 3.19 -5.67 -13.52
CA HIS A 123 4.36 -4.82 -13.49
C HIS A 123 5.40 -5.09 -14.60
N LYS A 124 5.22 -6.11 -15.44
CA LYS A 124 6.00 -6.25 -16.68
C LYS A 124 5.74 -5.12 -17.68
N THR A 125 4.55 -4.54 -17.66
CA THR A 125 4.10 -3.52 -18.62
C THR A 125 3.80 -2.16 -17.99
N ARG A 126 3.71 -2.08 -16.66
CA ARG A 126 3.30 -0.88 -15.92
C ARG A 126 4.20 -0.64 -14.73
N THR A 127 4.51 0.61 -14.47
CA THR A 127 5.17 1.01 -13.23
C THR A 127 4.12 1.20 -12.12
N PHE A 128 4.52 1.05 -10.86
CA PHE A 128 3.64 1.36 -9.72
C PHE A 128 3.07 2.78 -9.78
N ARG A 129 3.85 3.74 -10.28
CA ARG A 129 3.39 5.12 -10.48
C ARG A 129 2.17 5.20 -11.40
N GLN A 130 2.24 4.52 -12.55
CA GLN A 130 1.13 4.48 -13.51
C GLN A 130 -0.09 3.81 -12.89
N GLU A 131 0.11 2.68 -12.23
CA GLU A 131 -0.92 1.95 -11.52
C GLU A 131 -1.61 2.81 -10.45
N TYR A 132 -0.83 3.51 -9.62
CA TYR A 132 -1.38 4.32 -8.53
C TYR A 132 -2.18 5.53 -9.05
N ILE A 133 -1.73 6.17 -10.14
CA ILE A 133 -2.48 7.24 -10.81
C ILE A 133 -3.79 6.70 -11.39
N GLU A 134 -3.76 5.52 -12.01
CA GLU A 134 -4.97 4.88 -12.52
C GLU A 134 -6.00 4.66 -11.42
N PHE A 135 -5.58 4.23 -10.22
CA PHE A 135 -6.46 4.13 -9.06
C PHE A 135 -7.03 5.49 -8.66
N LEU A 136 -6.20 6.52 -8.52
CA LEU A 136 -6.67 7.85 -8.13
C LEU A 136 -7.71 8.39 -9.13
N ASN A 137 -7.45 8.24 -10.42
CA ASN A 137 -8.37 8.66 -11.48
C ASN A 137 -9.66 7.83 -11.49
N LEU A 138 -9.56 6.50 -11.35
CA LEU A 138 -10.71 5.59 -11.34
C LEU A 138 -11.67 5.91 -10.19
N TYR A 139 -11.14 6.31 -9.05
CA TYR A 139 -11.93 6.65 -7.86
C TYR A 139 -12.21 8.16 -7.73
N ASN A 140 -11.88 8.97 -8.75
CA ASN A 140 -12.05 10.43 -8.75
C ASN A 140 -11.45 11.10 -7.51
N ILE A 141 -10.28 10.63 -7.06
CA ILE A 141 -9.58 11.19 -5.90
C ILE A 141 -8.73 12.37 -6.39
N GLU A 142 -9.04 13.56 -5.88
CA GLU A 142 -8.18 14.73 -6.11
C GLU A 142 -6.84 14.55 -5.42
N PHE A 143 -5.75 14.74 -6.14
CA PHE A 143 -4.40 14.68 -5.60
C PHE A 143 -3.58 15.89 -6.04
N LYS A 144 -2.80 16.43 -5.10
CA LYS A 144 -1.87 17.52 -5.41
C LYS A 144 -0.63 16.95 -6.08
N ASN A 145 -0.18 17.57 -7.17
CA ASN A 145 1.06 17.20 -7.84
C ASN A 145 2.28 17.19 -6.88
N GLU A 146 2.28 18.05 -5.86
CA GLU A 146 3.33 18.08 -4.82
C GLU A 146 3.32 16.84 -3.92
N LEU A 147 2.15 16.37 -3.48
CA LEU A 147 2.01 15.14 -2.70
C LEU A 147 2.44 13.92 -3.53
N TYR A 148 2.13 13.97 -4.80
CA TYR A 148 2.54 13.03 -5.81
C TYR A 148 4.07 12.98 -5.97
N LEU A 149 4.73 14.15 -6.00
CA LEU A 149 6.20 14.26 -6.06
C LEU A 149 6.85 13.76 -4.76
N MET A 150 6.24 14.01 -3.58
CA MET A 150 6.71 13.51 -2.29
C MET A 150 6.54 11.98 -2.15
N MET A 151 5.44 11.43 -2.64
CA MET A 151 5.21 9.97 -2.61
C MET A 151 6.18 9.22 -3.52
N PHE A 152 6.69 9.88 -4.56
CA PHE A 152 7.54 9.25 -5.58
C PHE A 152 9.00 9.72 -5.56
N ASP A 153 9.40 10.52 -4.55
CA ASP A 153 10.76 10.99 -4.28
C ASP A 153 11.59 11.23 -5.57
N MET A 154 11.13 12.21 -6.39
CA MET A 154 11.85 12.58 -7.62
C MET A 154 12.76 13.76 -7.37
N PRO A 155 14.09 13.56 -7.20
CA PRO A 155 15.05 14.64 -6.95
C PRO A 155 15.14 15.67 -8.08
N LEU A 156 14.76 15.27 -9.31
CA LEU A 156 14.96 16.06 -10.53
C LEU A 156 13.93 17.18 -10.74
N LEU A 157 12.80 17.20 -10.00
CA LEU A 157 11.79 18.26 -10.16
C LEU A 157 11.80 19.30 -9.03
N ARG A 158 12.57 19.08 -7.95
CA ARG A 158 12.74 20.09 -6.90
C ARG A 158 13.45 21.36 -7.39
N SER A 159 14.36 21.23 -8.36
CA SER A 159 15.09 22.38 -8.91
C SER A 159 14.28 23.22 -9.89
N SER A 160 13.26 22.63 -10.58
CA SER A 160 12.43 23.37 -11.53
C SER A 160 11.24 24.07 -10.88
N LEU A 161 10.76 23.61 -9.71
CA LEU A 161 9.68 24.27 -8.99
C LEU A 161 10.16 25.45 -8.13
N GLN A 162 11.41 25.45 -7.67
CA GLN A 162 11.99 26.62 -6.99
C GLN A 162 12.18 27.81 -7.92
N SER A 163 12.35 27.58 -9.24
CA SER A 163 12.43 28.67 -10.24
C SER A 163 11.06 29.20 -10.69
N LEU A 164 9.94 28.50 -10.39
CA LEU A 164 8.60 28.94 -10.78
C LEU A 164 7.87 29.74 -9.68
N ILE A 165 8.36 29.72 -8.43
CA ILE A 165 7.77 30.45 -7.29
C ILE A 165 8.31 31.88 -7.18
N ILE A 166 9.28 32.30 -8.01
CA ILE A 166 9.89 33.65 -8.00
C ILE A 166 9.21 34.58 -9.03
N VAL A 167 8.20 34.16 -9.76
CA VAL A 167 7.50 35.01 -10.75
C VAL A 167 5.97 34.92 -10.57
N LEU A 168 5.49 35.31 -9.38
CA LEU A 168 4.11 35.83 -9.16
C LEU A 168 4.15 36.76 -7.95
#